data_cf65f3fc7cc040f3410631109df71ee2
#
_entry.id   cf65f3fc7cc040f3410631109df71ee2
#
_cell.length_a   1.000
_cell.length_b   1.000
_cell.length_c   1.000
_cell.angle_alpha   90.00
_cell.angle_beta   90.00
_cell.angle_gamma   90.00
#
_symmetry.space_group_name_H-M   'P 1'
#
loop_
_entity.id
_entity.type
_entity.pdbx_description
1 polymer ?
#
loop_
_entity_poly.entity_id
_entity_poly.type
_entity_poly.pdbx_seq_one_letter_code
_entity_poly.pdbx_strand_id
1 'polypeptide(L)'
;MPQNIAPPGLISLLAAALAQQPTKPLVLALDGRCGSGKTTLANTLARQFPASITLHTDDFYLPPAQRIRSWEKTPCANMDLARLRDEALRPAYEGQPVQYRAYSCREGAYLPARELAAQPLVILEGSYSHHPLLTGHETLRVFLTCAKEEQTRRLQAREGERYANFAARWVPLEEAYFAQYNVEVKADFAIDTTPN
;
A
#
# COMPACT_ATOMS: atom_id res chain seq x y z
N MET A 1 1.66 10.89 -17.35
CA MET A 1 1.16 11.39 -16.05
C MET A 1 -0.11 10.65 -15.69
N PRO A 2 -0.35 10.23 -14.45
CA PRO A 2 -1.58 9.58 -14.06
C PRO A 2 -2.80 10.48 -14.31
N GLN A 3 -3.95 9.87 -14.53
CA GLN A 3 -5.21 10.60 -14.58
C GLN A 3 -5.68 10.95 -13.17
N ASN A 4 -6.17 12.17 -12.95
CA ASN A 4 -6.77 12.51 -11.67
C ASN A 4 -8.14 11.84 -11.55
N ILE A 5 -8.40 11.19 -10.41
CA ILE A 5 -9.67 10.57 -10.08
C ILE A 5 -10.06 10.91 -8.65
N ALA A 6 -11.35 11.14 -8.41
CA ALA A 6 -11.88 11.26 -7.05
C ALA A 6 -12.28 9.87 -6.51
N PRO A 7 -12.31 9.66 -5.18
CA PRO A 7 -12.70 8.37 -4.61
C PRO A 7 -14.02 7.78 -5.12
N PRO A 8 -15.11 8.56 -5.35
CA PRO A 8 -16.33 8.03 -5.96
C PRO A 8 -16.12 7.49 -7.38
N GLY A 9 -15.27 8.15 -8.17
CA GLY A 9 -14.91 7.69 -9.52
C GLY A 9 -14.16 6.36 -9.50
N LEU A 10 -13.23 6.20 -8.55
CA LEU A 10 -12.52 4.94 -8.35
C LEU A 10 -13.49 3.81 -7.94
N ILE A 11 -14.44 4.09 -7.04
CA ILE A 11 -15.47 3.12 -6.65
C ILE A 11 -16.29 2.67 -7.87
N SER A 12 -16.73 3.61 -8.69
CA SER A 12 -17.51 3.31 -9.91
C SER A 12 -16.71 2.47 -10.90
N LEU A 13 -15.42 2.78 -11.08
CA LEU A 13 -14.52 2.04 -11.96
C LEU A 13 -14.32 0.60 -11.47
N LEU A 14 -14.08 0.40 -10.18
CA LEU A 14 -13.94 -0.94 -9.60
C LEU A 14 -15.24 -1.74 -9.69
N ALA A 15 -16.39 -1.12 -9.42
CA ALA A 15 -17.69 -1.79 -9.54
C ALA A 15 -17.95 -2.25 -11.00
N ALA A 16 -17.66 -1.40 -11.98
CA ALA A 16 -17.80 -1.75 -13.40
C ALA A 16 -16.85 -2.89 -13.81
N ALA A 17 -15.59 -2.86 -13.33
CA ALA A 17 -14.62 -3.90 -13.62
C ALA A 17 -15.02 -5.26 -12.99
N LEU A 18 -15.47 -5.26 -11.75
CA LEU A 18 -15.96 -6.46 -11.05
C LEU A 18 -17.21 -7.05 -11.71
N ALA A 19 -18.11 -6.20 -12.22
CA ALA A 19 -19.33 -6.62 -12.93
C ALA A 19 -19.03 -7.40 -14.24
N GLN A 20 -17.82 -7.25 -14.81
CA GLN A 20 -17.37 -8.03 -15.96
C GLN A 20 -16.97 -9.47 -15.60
N GLN A 21 -17.01 -9.84 -14.33
CA GLN A 21 -16.64 -11.16 -13.82
C GLN A 21 -15.25 -11.61 -14.34
N PRO A 22 -14.19 -10.87 -14.05
CA PRO A 22 -12.86 -11.18 -14.56
C PRO A 22 -12.43 -12.58 -14.11
N THR A 23 -11.68 -13.28 -14.97
CA THR A 23 -11.20 -14.64 -14.71
C THR A 23 -10.17 -14.72 -13.57
N LYS A 24 -9.57 -13.60 -13.22
CA LYS A 24 -8.66 -13.45 -12.09
C LYS A 24 -9.13 -12.32 -11.18
N PRO A 25 -8.81 -12.36 -9.87
CA PRO A 25 -9.07 -11.25 -8.98
C PRO A 25 -8.49 -9.94 -9.49
N LEU A 26 -9.24 -8.85 -9.31
CA LEU A 26 -8.71 -7.51 -9.51
C LEU A 26 -7.79 -7.15 -8.34
N VAL A 27 -6.59 -6.67 -8.65
CA VAL A 27 -5.65 -6.18 -7.63
C VAL A 27 -5.50 -4.67 -7.76
N LEU A 28 -6.04 -3.95 -6.79
CA LEU A 28 -5.85 -2.52 -6.64
C LEU A 28 -4.66 -2.26 -5.72
N ALA A 29 -3.60 -1.64 -6.24
CA ALA A 29 -2.47 -1.19 -5.45
C ALA A 29 -2.59 0.30 -5.11
N LEU A 30 -2.59 0.63 -3.81
CA LEU A 30 -2.68 1.98 -3.26
C LEU A 30 -1.33 2.40 -2.67
N ASP A 31 -0.55 3.15 -3.42
CA ASP A 31 0.71 3.74 -2.96
C ASP A 31 0.58 5.26 -2.76
N GLY A 32 1.61 5.91 -2.27
CA GLY A 32 1.63 7.36 -2.11
C GLY A 32 2.17 7.81 -0.76
N ARG A 33 2.18 9.12 -0.55
CA ARG A 33 2.82 9.77 0.59
C ARG A 33 2.21 9.35 1.92
N CYS A 34 3.05 9.19 2.95
CA CYS A 34 2.57 8.99 4.32
C CYS A 34 1.64 10.16 4.73
N GLY A 35 0.56 9.85 5.42
CA GLY A 35 -0.47 10.86 5.74
C GLY A 35 -1.42 11.21 4.59
N SER A 36 -1.26 10.65 3.39
CA SER A 36 -2.17 10.90 2.25
C SER A 36 -3.51 10.18 2.33
N GLY A 37 -3.73 9.30 3.31
CA GLY A 37 -5.02 8.63 3.52
C GLY A 37 -5.19 7.28 2.84
N LYS A 38 -4.11 6.60 2.44
CA LYS A 38 -4.13 5.24 1.83
C LYS A 38 -4.99 4.27 2.62
N THR A 39 -4.70 4.09 3.89
CA THR A 39 -5.44 3.18 4.77
C THR A 39 -6.91 3.58 4.94
N THR A 40 -7.19 4.87 4.99
CA THR A 40 -8.58 5.38 5.05
C THR A 40 -9.36 5.00 3.79
N LEU A 41 -8.74 5.19 2.62
CA LEU A 41 -9.34 4.80 1.34
C LEU A 41 -9.51 3.28 1.25
N ALA A 42 -8.48 2.50 1.59
CA ALA A 42 -8.56 1.04 1.61
C ALA A 42 -9.70 0.53 2.49
N ASN A 43 -9.85 1.07 3.70
CA ASN A 43 -10.94 0.74 4.61
C ASN A 43 -12.32 1.14 4.04
N THR A 44 -12.40 2.25 3.33
CA THR A 44 -13.65 2.68 2.68
C THR A 44 -14.01 1.72 1.54
N LEU A 45 -13.03 1.35 0.72
CA LEU A 45 -13.22 0.38 -0.37
C LEU A 45 -13.60 -1.01 0.17
N ALA A 46 -12.95 -1.49 1.23
CA ALA A 46 -13.28 -2.78 1.84
C ALA A 46 -14.73 -2.82 2.39
N ARG A 47 -15.23 -1.70 2.93
CA ARG A 47 -16.64 -1.59 3.33
C ARG A 47 -17.59 -1.55 2.13
N GLN A 48 -17.20 -0.88 1.05
CA GLN A 48 -18.00 -0.78 -0.17
C GLN A 48 -18.04 -2.10 -0.96
N PHE A 49 -16.95 -2.86 -0.89
CA PHE A 49 -16.80 -4.16 -1.54
C PHE A 49 -16.51 -5.25 -0.51
N PRO A 50 -17.55 -5.81 0.17
CA PRO A 50 -17.36 -6.81 1.23
C PRO A 50 -16.66 -8.08 0.74
N ALA A 51 -16.80 -8.42 -0.55
CA ALA A 51 -16.05 -9.50 -1.20
C ALA A 51 -14.65 -9.03 -1.62
N SER A 52 -13.86 -8.57 -0.65
CA SER A 52 -12.47 -8.14 -0.84
C SER A 52 -11.58 -8.58 0.31
N ILE A 53 -10.27 -8.64 0.04
CA ILE A 53 -9.23 -8.75 1.07
C ILE A 53 -8.29 -7.55 0.97
N THR A 54 -7.77 -7.11 2.11
CA THR A 54 -6.73 -6.07 2.17
C THR A 54 -5.42 -6.69 2.63
N LEU A 55 -4.37 -6.45 1.85
CA LEU A 55 -2.99 -6.77 2.15
C LEU A 55 -2.25 -5.47 2.49
N HIS A 56 -1.66 -5.40 3.68
CA HIS A 56 -0.92 -4.22 4.14
C HIS A 56 0.58 -4.42 3.92
N THR A 57 1.22 -3.54 3.18
CA THR A 57 2.69 -3.62 3.03
C THR A 57 3.40 -3.52 4.37
N ASP A 58 2.87 -2.72 5.30
CA ASP A 58 3.43 -2.52 6.64
C ASP A 58 3.46 -3.79 7.51
N ASP A 59 2.74 -4.85 7.12
CA ASP A 59 2.82 -6.17 7.75
C ASP A 59 4.03 -6.99 7.29
N PHE A 60 4.81 -6.48 6.34
CA PHE A 60 5.94 -7.17 5.73
C PHE A 60 7.28 -6.46 5.98
N TYR A 61 7.47 -5.92 7.16
CA TYR A 61 8.78 -5.43 7.58
C TYR A 61 9.77 -6.58 7.78
N LEU A 62 11.04 -6.35 7.42
CA LEU A 62 12.15 -7.21 7.80
C LEU A 62 12.42 -7.11 9.31
N PRO A 63 12.65 -8.23 9.99
CA PRO A 63 13.22 -8.21 11.34
C PRO A 63 14.51 -7.37 11.38
N PRO A 64 14.80 -6.65 12.48
CA PRO A 64 15.97 -5.78 12.56
C PRO A 64 17.29 -6.46 12.19
N ALA A 65 17.47 -7.73 12.57
CA ALA A 65 18.67 -8.53 12.27
C ALA A 65 18.86 -8.84 10.77
N GLN A 66 17.79 -8.74 9.96
CA GLN A 66 17.83 -9.00 8.51
C GLN A 66 17.97 -7.72 7.69
N ARG A 67 17.88 -6.54 8.31
CA ARG A 67 18.04 -5.26 7.62
C ARG A 67 19.50 -4.98 7.34
N ILE A 68 19.80 -4.44 6.16
CA ILE A 68 21.15 -3.94 5.86
C ILE A 68 21.48 -2.73 6.76
N ARG A 69 22.78 -2.48 7.01
CA ARG A 69 23.21 -1.37 7.87
C ARG A 69 22.74 0.00 7.40
N SER A 70 22.59 0.19 6.09
CA SER A 70 22.17 1.46 5.47
C SER A 70 20.67 1.55 5.21
N TRP A 71 19.83 0.68 5.78
CA TRP A 71 18.41 0.60 5.47
C TRP A 71 17.68 1.95 5.67
N GLU A 72 18.10 2.76 6.64
CA GLU A 72 17.51 4.08 6.91
C GLU A 72 17.76 5.12 5.80
N LYS A 73 18.64 4.81 4.85
CA LYS A 73 18.99 5.66 3.69
C LYS A 73 18.73 4.96 2.36
N THR A 74 18.22 3.74 2.39
CA THR A 74 18.00 2.92 1.20
C THR A 74 16.50 2.65 1.08
N PRO A 75 15.82 3.18 0.06
CA PRO A 75 14.41 2.94 -0.15
C PRO A 75 14.05 1.46 -0.13
N CYS A 76 12.97 1.11 0.51
CA CYS A 76 12.42 -0.24 0.65
C CYS A 76 13.29 -1.27 1.41
N ALA A 77 14.51 -0.91 1.84
CA ALA A 77 15.45 -1.88 2.44
C ALA A 77 15.06 -2.39 3.84
N ASN A 78 14.00 -1.87 4.40
CA ASN A 78 13.35 -2.32 5.64
C ASN A 78 12.19 -3.29 5.40
N MET A 79 11.85 -3.57 4.13
CA MET A 79 10.68 -4.35 3.73
C MET A 79 11.07 -5.71 3.17
N ASP A 80 10.29 -6.72 3.49
CA ASP A 80 10.36 -8.05 2.89
C ASP A 80 9.37 -8.16 1.72
N LEU A 81 9.67 -7.42 0.65
CA LEU A 81 8.82 -7.39 -0.53
C LEU A 81 8.76 -8.72 -1.28
N ALA A 82 9.80 -9.55 -1.16
CA ALA A 82 9.80 -10.89 -1.72
C ALA A 82 8.77 -11.77 -1.01
N ARG A 83 8.74 -11.73 0.31
CA ARG A 83 7.74 -12.44 1.12
C ARG A 83 6.32 -11.91 0.85
N LEU A 84 6.13 -10.59 0.79
CA LEU A 84 4.85 -10.00 0.41
C LEU A 84 4.35 -10.52 -0.94
N ARG A 85 5.24 -10.53 -1.95
CA ARG A 85 4.90 -11.07 -3.28
C ARG A 85 4.54 -12.55 -3.22
N ASP A 86 5.39 -13.38 -2.61
CA ASP A 86 5.31 -14.83 -2.74
C ASP A 86 4.31 -15.46 -1.77
N GLU A 87 4.19 -14.94 -0.53
CA GLU A 87 3.29 -15.49 0.48
C GLU A 87 1.86 -14.87 0.42
N ALA A 88 1.71 -13.65 -0.12
CA ALA A 88 0.42 -12.95 -0.08
C ALA A 88 -0.10 -12.50 -1.45
N LEU A 89 0.65 -11.67 -2.17
CA LEU A 89 0.13 -11.02 -3.37
C LEU A 89 -0.10 -12.01 -4.52
N ARG A 90 0.88 -12.87 -4.82
CA ARG A 90 0.75 -13.85 -5.89
C ARG A 90 -0.37 -14.88 -5.65
N PRO A 91 -0.49 -15.53 -4.48
CA PRO A 91 -1.63 -16.40 -4.21
C PRO A 91 -2.97 -15.66 -4.33
N ALA A 92 -3.07 -14.44 -3.80
CA ALA A 92 -4.28 -13.64 -3.92
C ALA A 92 -4.64 -13.32 -5.38
N TYR A 93 -3.65 -12.92 -6.20
CA TYR A 93 -3.83 -12.66 -7.63
C TYR A 93 -4.24 -13.92 -8.43
N GLU A 94 -3.77 -15.09 -8.00
CA GLU A 94 -4.14 -16.38 -8.59
C GLU A 94 -5.50 -16.91 -8.10
N GLY A 95 -6.20 -16.16 -7.26
CA GLY A 95 -7.50 -16.56 -6.71
C GLY A 95 -7.41 -17.70 -5.69
N GLN A 96 -6.27 -17.80 -5.00
CA GLN A 96 -6.03 -18.79 -3.97
C GLN A 96 -6.16 -18.17 -2.57
N PRO A 97 -6.48 -18.96 -1.53
CA PRO A 97 -6.40 -18.50 -0.15
C PRO A 97 -4.97 -18.10 0.22
N VAL A 98 -4.85 -17.07 1.06
CA VAL A 98 -3.56 -16.52 1.50
C VAL A 98 -3.30 -16.90 2.94
N GLN A 99 -2.16 -17.51 3.24
CA GLN A 99 -1.67 -17.72 4.59
C GLN A 99 -0.96 -16.45 5.07
N TYR A 100 -1.75 -15.49 5.55
CA TYR A 100 -1.28 -14.15 5.89
C TYR A 100 -0.60 -14.11 7.25
N ARG A 101 0.68 -13.75 7.26
CA ARG A 101 1.50 -13.69 8.47
C ARG A 101 2.22 -12.34 8.58
N ALA A 102 1.64 -11.45 9.38
CA ALA A 102 2.20 -10.14 9.64
C ALA A 102 3.45 -10.21 10.54
N TYR A 103 4.40 -9.30 10.32
CA TYR A 103 5.49 -9.02 11.26
C TYR A 103 5.11 -7.83 12.14
N SER A 104 5.01 -8.04 13.44
CA SER A 104 4.73 -6.98 14.40
C SER A 104 6.05 -6.28 14.81
N CYS A 105 6.25 -5.06 14.34
CA CYS A 105 7.37 -4.23 14.80
C CYS A 105 7.31 -3.92 16.30
N ARG A 106 6.12 -3.93 16.90
CA ARG A 106 5.92 -3.70 18.33
C ARG A 106 6.40 -4.90 19.15
N GLU A 107 6.09 -6.11 18.70
CA GLU A 107 6.44 -7.36 19.38
C GLU A 107 7.82 -7.88 18.96
N GLY A 108 8.35 -7.36 17.85
CA GLY A 108 9.61 -7.83 17.27
C GLY A 108 9.51 -9.26 16.72
N ALA A 109 8.31 -9.73 16.37
CA ALA A 109 8.03 -11.11 16.02
C ALA A 109 6.99 -11.23 14.91
N TYR A 110 6.95 -12.38 14.24
CA TYR A 110 5.86 -12.75 13.36
C TYR A 110 4.63 -13.13 14.20
N LEU A 111 3.48 -12.59 13.82
CA LEU A 111 2.19 -12.97 14.41
C LEU A 111 1.77 -14.36 13.90
N PRO A 112 0.85 -15.04 14.60
CA PRO A 112 0.23 -16.27 14.09
C PRO A 112 -0.35 -16.05 12.69
N ALA A 113 -0.12 -16.99 11.80
CA ALA A 113 -0.70 -16.95 10.46
C ALA A 113 -2.23 -17.04 10.56
N ARG A 114 -2.91 -16.28 9.69
CA ARG A 114 -4.36 -16.37 9.49
C ARG A 114 -4.64 -16.64 8.03
N GLU A 115 -5.63 -17.45 7.75
CA GLU A 115 -6.07 -17.67 6.39
C GLU A 115 -7.01 -16.53 5.94
N LEU A 116 -6.72 -15.94 4.80
CA LEU A 116 -7.62 -15.05 4.09
C LEU A 116 -8.19 -15.81 2.91
N ALA A 117 -9.50 -15.97 2.87
CA ALA A 117 -10.18 -16.64 1.77
C ALA A 117 -9.97 -15.85 0.47
N ALA A 118 -9.89 -16.55 -0.66
CA ALA A 118 -9.83 -15.93 -1.97
C ALA A 118 -11.03 -15.01 -2.22
N GLN A 119 -10.79 -13.83 -2.76
CA GLN A 119 -11.80 -12.83 -3.04
C GLN A 119 -11.61 -12.22 -4.43
N PRO A 120 -12.67 -11.75 -5.10
CA PRO A 120 -12.58 -11.14 -6.42
C PRO A 120 -11.87 -9.78 -6.44
N LEU A 121 -11.74 -9.10 -5.30
CA LEU A 121 -10.98 -7.86 -5.15
C LEU A 121 -9.90 -8.02 -4.09
N VAL A 122 -8.67 -7.69 -4.46
CA VAL A 122 -7.52 -7.59 -3.57
C VAL A 122 -7.09 -6.13 -3.50
N ILE A 123 -7.02 -5.58 -2.30
CA ILE A 123 -6.54 -4.22 -2.04
C ILE A 123 -5.15 -4.35 -1.41
N LEU A 124 -4.10 -4.05 -2.17
CA LEU A 124 -2.74 -3.94 -1.66
C LEU A 124 -2.50 -2.48 -1.27
N GLU A 125 -2.35 -2.19 0.01
CA GLU A 125 -2.17 -0.81 0.47
C GLU A 125 -0.91 -0.62 1.29
N GLY A 126 -0.35 0.57 1.17
CA GLY A 126 0.78 1.04 1.96
C GLY A 126 1.94 1.53 1.10
N SER A 127 2.94 2.12 1.76
CA SER A 127 4.16 2.55 1.09
C SER A 127 4.86 1.36 0.44
N TYR A 128 5.39 1.57 -0.76
CA TYR A 128 6.07 0.55 -1.58
C TYR A 128 5.14 -0.46 -2.29
N SER A 129 3.82 -0.28 -2.29
CA SER A 129 2.90 -1.19 -3.00
C SER A 129 3.07 -1.16 -4.52
N HIS A 130 3.66 -0.10 -5.10
CA HIS A 130 4.02 -0.02 -6.53
C HIS A 130 5.48 -0.41 -6.82
N HIS A 131 6.17 -1.07 -5.87
CA HIS A 131 7.57 -1.45 -6.09
C HIS A 131 7.69 -2.44 -7.27
N PRO A 132 8.72 -2.31 -8.15
CA PRO A 132 8.88 -3.18 -9.33
C PRO A 132 8.86 -4.69 -9.05
N LEU A 133 9.27 -5.11 -7.85
CA LEU A 133 9.21 -6.53 -7.46
C LEU A 133 7.78 -7.09 -7.37
N LEU A 134 6.79 -6.22 -7.21
CA LEU A 134 5.36 -6.58 -7.14
C LEU A 134 4.67 -6.46 -8.50
N THR A 135 5.33 -5.86 -9.48
CA THR A 135 4.78 -5.61 -10.82
C THR A 135 4.36 -6.93 -11.51
N GLY A 136 3.27 -6.86 -12.24
CA GLY A 136 2.68 -7.99 -12.96
C GLY A 136 1.55 -8.68 -12.19
N HIS A 137 1.30 -8.26 -10.96
CA HIS A 137 0.18 -8.74 -10.15
C HIS A 137 -0.89 -7.66 -9.94
N GLU A 138 -0.55 -6.37 -10.14
CA GLU A 138 -1.51 -5.27 -10.01
C GLU A 138 -2.33 -5.11 -11.28
N THR A 139 -3.64 -4.98 -11.12
CA THR A 139 -4.58 -4.64 -12.21
C THR A 139 -4.73 -3.14 -12.35
N LEU A 140 -4.65 -2.41 -11.23
CA LEU A 140 -4.82 -0.97 -11.15
C LEU A 140 -3.89 -0.38 -10.10
N ARG A 141 -3.15 0.67 -10.45
CA ARG A 141 -2.25 1.40 -9.55
C ARG A 141 -2.77 2.80 -9.31
N VAL A 142 -2.99 3.13 -8.06
CA VAL A 142 -3.47 4.45 -7.63
C VAL A 142 -2.46 5.09 -6.67
N PHE A 143 -2.00 6.28 -7.02
CA PHE A 143 -1.09 7.06 -6.19
C PHE A 143 -1.85 8.12 -5.39
N LEU A 144 -1.72 8.10 -4.07
CA LEU A 144 -2.35 9.08 -3.19
C LEU A 144 -1.35 10.15 -2.77
N THR A 145 -1.78 11.40 -2.86
CA THR A 145 -1.01 12.56 -2.42
C THR A 145 -1.88 13.53 -1.62
N CYS A 146 -1.26 14.51 -1.00
CA CYS A 146 -1.89 15.70 -0.44
C CYS A 146 -0.87 16.83 -0.38
N ALA A 147 -1.34 18.07 -0.21
CA ALA A 147 -0.47 19.22 0.02
C ALA A 147 0.46 18.98 1.21
N LYS A 148 1.68 19.51 1.13
CA LYS A 148 2.73 19.29 2.15
C LYS A 148 2.31 19.78 3.53
N GLU A 149 1.59 20.87 3.61
CA GLU A 149 1.05 21.44 4.84
C GLU A 149 0.03 20.50 5.48
N GLU A 150 -0.83 19.92 4.65
CA GLU A 150 -1.84 18.95 5.10
C GLU A 150 -1.19 17.63 5.52
N GLN A 151 -0.19 17.16 4.78
CA GLN A 151 0.61 16.00 5.18
C GLN A 151 1.24 16.21 6.56
N THR A 152 1.88 17.37 6.74
CA THR A 152 2.49 17.75 8.02
C THR A 152 1.46 17.74 9.15
N ARG A 153 0.32 18.40 8.95
CA ARG A 153 -0.77 18.47 9.95
C ARG A 153 -1.27 17.08 10.34
N ARG A 154 -1.52 16.21 9.35
CA ARG A 154 -1.99 14.82 9.58
C ARG A 154 -0.94 13.98 10.32
N LEU A 155 0.33 14.10 9.93
CA LEU A 155 1.41 13.37 10.58
C LEU A 155 1.65 13.84 12.01
N GLN A 156 1.59 15.15 12.28
CA GLN A 156 1.67 15.68 13.63
C GLN A 156 0.53 15.17 14.53
N ALA A 157 -0.70 15.18 14.02
CA ALA A 157 -1.85 14.65 14.73
C ALA A 157 -1.75 13.14 15.03
N ARG A 158 -1.15 12.35 14.12
CA ARG A 158 -0.98 10.90 14.27
C ARG A 158 0.19 10.53 15.17
N GLU A 159 1.33 11.16 15.00
CA GLU A 159 2.58 10.78 15.64
C GLU A 159 2.85 11.52 16.96
N GLY A 160 2.21 12.68 17.18
CA GLY A 160 2.42 13.51 18.36
C GLY A 160 3.89 13.87 18.54
N GLU A 161 4.45 13.62 19.72
CA GLU A 161 5.85 13.91 20.04
C GLU A 161 6.87 13.18 19.15
N ARG A 162 6.48 12.06 18.53
CA ARG A 162 7.35 11.29 17.64
C ARG A 162 7.44 11.87 16.23
N TYR A 163 6.64 12.88 15.89
CA TYR A 163 6.53 13.45 14.55
C TYR A 163 7.88 13.84 13.95
N ALA A 164 8.72 14.56 14.70
CA ALA A 164 10.01 15.04 14.20
C ALA A 164 10.91 13.88 13.73
N ASN A 165 11.01 12.83 14.55
CA ASN A 165 11.79 11.63 14.22
C ASN A 165 11.15 10.83 13.07
N PHE A 166 9.82 10.74 13.04
CA PHE A 166 9.10 10.09 11.97
C PHE A 166 9.33 10.80 10.63
N ALA A 167 9.09 12.10 10.58
CA ALA A 167 9.21 12.90 9.37
C ALA A 167 10.66 12.95 8.85
N ALA A 168 11.64 13.07 9.73
CA ALA A 168 13.05 13.09 9.34
C ALA A 168 13.54 11.77 8.72
N ARG A 169 12.90 10.64 9.05
CA ARG A 169 13.29 9.31 8.55
C ARG A 169 12.44 8.88 7.36
N TRP A 170 11.12 8.85 7.52
CA TRP A 170 10.24 8.18 6.58
C TRP A 170 9.91 9.00 5.35
N VAL A 171 9.70 10.31 5.50
CA VAL A 171 9.37 11.18 4.37
C VAL A 171 10.49 11.17 3.31
N PRO A 172 11.78 11.36 3.67
CA PRO A 172 12.86 11.28 2.67
C PRO A 172 13.00 9.91 2.02
N LEU A 173 12.76 8.81 2.75
CA LEU A 173 12.81 7.45 2.19
C LEU A 173 11.71 7.21 1.17
N GLU A 174 10.49 7.67 1.44
CA GLU A 174 9.38 7.59 0.51
C GLU A 174 9.63 8.44 -0.74
N GLU A 175 10.06 9.70 -0.59
CA GLU A 175 10.35 10.56 -1.76
C GLU A 175 11.50 9.99 -2.61
N ALA A 176 12.54 9.44 -1.99
CA ALA A 176 13.61 8.75 -2.71
C ALA A 176 13.11 7.52 -3.47
N TYR A 177 12.19 6.76 -2.89
CA TYR A 177 11.52 5.64 -3.56
C TYR A 177 10.68 6.11 -4.74
N PHE A 178 9.86 7.14 -4.57
CA PHE A 178 9.03 7.68 -5.65
C PHE A 178 9.87 8.18 -6.82
N ALA A 179 10.96 8.86 -6.53
CA ALA A 179 11.89 9.34 -7.54
C ALA A 179 12.62 8.20 -8.26
N GLN A 180 13.15 7.23 -7.50
CA GLN A 180 13.94 6.12 -8.04
C GLN A 180 13.14 5.24 -9.01
N TYR A 181 11.87 4.99 -8.72
CA TYR A 181 11.04 4.08 -9.50
C TYR A 181 9.99 4.78 -10.37
N ASN A 182 9.96 6.13 -10.36
CA ASN A 182 8.95 6.95 -11.04
C ASN A 182 7.51 6.54 -10.67
N VAL A 183 7.27 6.30 -9.37
CA VAL A 183 6.06 5.67 -8.86
C VAL A 183 4.81 6.44 -9.22
N GLU A 184 4.80 7.76 -8.94
CA GLU A 184 3.68 8.64 -9.26
C GLU A 184 3.38 8.66 -10.77
N VAL A 185 4.43 8.80 -11.60
CA VAL A 185 4.28 8.88 -13.07
C VAL A 185 3.74 7.59 -13.68
N LYS A 186 4.10 6.45 -13.09
CA LYS A 186 3.68 5.11 -13.55
C LYS A 186 2.34 4.65 -12.99
N ALA A 187 1.73 5.40 -12.07
CA ALA A 187 0.39 5.09 -11.60
C ALA A 187 -0.64 5.34 -12.71
N ASP A 188 -1.71 4.56 -12.71
CA ASP A 188 -2.82 4.75 -13.64
C ASP A 188 -3.66 5.97 -13.25
N PHE A 189 -3.87 6.13 -11.95
CA PHE A 189 -4.60 7.27 -11.39
C PHE A 189 -3.85 7.91 -10.22
N ALA A 190 -4.13 9.20 -10.02
CA ALA A 190 -3.73 9.93 -8.83
C ALA A 190 -4.97 10.46 -8.09
N ILE A 191 -4.90 10.43 -6.76
CA ILE A 191 -5.90 11.02 -5.87
C ILE A 191 -5.21 12.05 -4.99
N ASP A 192 -5.58 13.33 -5.16
CA ASP A 192 -5.22 14.37 -4.20
C ASP A 192 -6.30 14.40 -3.09
N THR A 193 -5.86 14.20 -1.87
CA THR A 193 -6.72 14.18 -0.69
C THR A 193 -6.63 15.47 0.13
N THR A 194 -6.04 16.52 -0.43
CA THR A 194 -6.04 17.85 0.18
C THR A 194 -7.49 18.33 0.37
N PRO A 195 -7.90 18.76 1.56
CA PRO A 195 -9.21 19.37 1.74
C PRO A 195 -9.35 20.62 0.88
N ASN A 196 -10.54 20.82 0.30
CA ASN A 196 -10.89 22.05 -0.40
C ASN A 196 -11.02 23.23 0.54
#